data_06ab7e8688e3be51ad61c75ab5d7a58e
#
_entry.id   06ab7e8688e3be51ad61c75ab5d7a58e
#
_cell.length_a   1.000
_cell.length_b   1.000
_cell.length_c   1.000
_cell.angle_alpha   90.00
_cell.angle_beta   90.00
_cell.angle_gamma   90.00
#
_symmetry.space_group_name_H-M   'P 1'
#
loop_
_entity.id
_entity.type
_entity.pdbx_description
1 polymer ?
#
loop_
_entity_poly.entity_id
_entity_poly.type
_entity_poly.pdbx_seq_one_letter_code
_entity_poly.pdbx_strand_id
1 'polypeptide(L)'
;MPVPLGWDDDIPEQPNCPYYQWGRKDPLCPSDGTTLNKDKTLYNSSGNSFTMKRTPGGVSTGTSIKNPTTYNYKTSSPYDWNITTYYDYWNATNGNKTEMNDNSVVKTVYDPNPVGFKMPSPDAFTGFTQNGSNETTASNFNVESTFNNGWNFFTQGWKKGPTDFWRANGYRWYNDSGSLYYVGSYGSYWSAGPSSGMYGHDLFFYSGIVYPQHEGARANGFSVRPVSE
;
A
#
# COMPACT_ATOMS: atom_id res chain seq x y z
N MET A 1 -17.39 -1.34 -13.08
CA MET A 1 -15.99 -0.95 -13.42
C MET A 1 -15.18 -2.23 -13.48
N PRO A 2 -14.24 -2.38 -14.43
CA PRO A 2 -13.37 -3.54 -14.39
C PRO A 2 -12.48 -3.46 -13.14
N VAL A 3 -12.56 -4.48 -12.30
CA VAL A 3 -11.75 -4.62 -11.09
C VAL A 3 -10.30 -4.85 -11.51
N PRO A 4 -9.29 -4.15 -10.95
CA PRO A 4 -7.89 -4.43 -11.23
C PRO A 4 -7.55 -5.88 -10.93
N LEU A 5 -6.69 -6.51 -11.73
CA LEU A 5 -6.21 -7.87 -11.53
C LEU A 5 -5.72 -8.07 -10.08
N GLY A 6 -6.44 -8.87 -9.32
CA GLY A 6 -6.14 -9.14 -7.90
C GLY A 6 -7.18 -8.62 -6.90
N TRP A 7 -8.20 -7.93 -7.36
CA TRP A 7 -9.34 -7.51 -6.55
C TRP A 7 -10.53 -8.39 -6.88
N ASP A 8 -10.96 -9.20 -5.95
CA ASP A 8 -12.22 -9.94 -6.01
C ASP A 8 -13.14 -9.35 -4.94
N ASP A 9 -13.97 -8.38 -5.35
CA ASP A 9 -14.93 -7.73 -4.47
C ASP A 9 -16.08 -8.66 -4.08
N ASP A 10 -16.25 -9.80 -4.78
CA ASP A 10 -17.32 -10.74 -4.56
C ASP A 10 -17.02 -11.79 -3.49
N ILE A 11 -15.79 -11.81 -2.94
CA ILE A 11 -15.43 -12.76 -1.87
C ILE A 11 -15.08 -11.99 -0.58
N PRO A 12 -16.01 -11.81 0.34
CA PRO A 12 -15.80 -11.05 1.58
C PRO A 12 -14.69 -11.59 2.49
N GLU A 13 -14.21 -12.80 2.25
CA GLU A 13 -13.35 -13.54 3.18
C GLU A 13 -11.89 -13.71 2.75
N GLN A 14 -11.47 -13.21 1.57
CA GLN A 14 -10.08 -13.45 1.13
C GLN A 14 -9.22 -12.19 1.12
N PRO A 15 -8.21 -12.10 1.99
CA PRO A 15 -7.19 -11.07 1.94
C PRO A 15 -6.17 -11.39 0.82
N ASN A 16 -6.56 -11.24 -0.44
CA ASN A 16 -5.70 -11.50 -1.61
C ASN A 16 -5.07 -10.23 -2.18
N CYS A 17 -5.10 -9.13 -1.45
CA CYS A 17 -4.46 -7.90 -1.93
C CYS A 17 -2.94 -8.06 -1.92
N PRO A 18 -2.28 -7.88 -3.06
CA PRO A 18 -0.84 -7.90 -3.11
C PRO A 18 -0.26 -6.69 -2.37
N TYR A 19 0.97 -6.85 -1.90
CA TYR A 19 1.73 -5.78 -1.27
C TYR A 19 2.75 -5.23 -2.26
N TYR A 20 3.07 -3.95 -2.13
CA TYR A 20 4.07 -3.27 -2.93
C TYR A 20 5.05 -2.53 -2.02
N GLN A 21 6.31 -2.58 -2.32
CA GLN A 21 7.28 -1.64 -1.76
C GLN A 21 7.13 -0.30 -2.49
N TRP A 22 7.25 0.80 -1.78
CA TRP A 22 7.01 2.12 -2.36
C TRP A 22 7.87 2.35 -3.60
N GLY A 23 7.24 2.72 -4.71
CA GLY A 23 7.92 2.94 -5.99
C GLY A 23 8.13 1.69 -6.86
N ARG A 24 7.81 0.49 -6.40
CA ARG A 24 7.89 -0.74 -7.20
C ARG A 24 6.61 -0.97 -8.01
N LYS A 25 6.79 -1.48 -9.23
CA LYS A 25 5.70 -1.92 -10.09
C LYS A 25 5.21 -3.32 -9.75
N ASP A 26 6.12 -4.20 -9.37
CA ASP A 26 5.83 -5.62 -9.21
C ASP A 26 5.19 -5.91 -7.85
N PRO A 27 4.09 -6.68 -7.83
CA PRO A 27 3.43 -7.10 -6.60
C PRO A 27 4.26 -8.11 -5.83
N LEU A 28 4.17 -8.03 -4.51
CA LEU A 28 4.72 -9.01 -3.58
C LEU A 28 3.62 -9.99 -3.16
N CYS A 29 4.05 -11.15 -2.68
CA CYS A 29 3.16 -12.22 -2.25
C CYS A 29 2.08 -11.72 -1.27
N PRO A 30 0.79 -11.98 -1.50
CA PRO A 30 -0.27 -11.66 -0.57
C PRO A 30 -0.28 -12.60 0.64
N SER A 31 -1.13 -12.32 1.64
CA SER A 31 -1.48 -13.26 2.70
C SER A 31 -2.21 -14.49 2.13
N ASP A 32 -2.13 -15.63 2.82
CA ASP A 32 -2.90 -16.83 2.47
C ASP A 32 -4.41 -16.69 2.77
N GLY A 33 -4.78 -15.67 3.52
CA GLY A 33 -6.17 -15.37 3.86
C GLY A 33 -6.78 -16.23 4.96
N THR A 34 -6.13 -17.30 5.33
CA THR A 34 -6.70 -18.28 6.29
C THR A 34 -6.05 -18.19 7.65
N THR A 35 -4.75 -18.00 7.68
CA THR A 35 -3.99 -17.80 8.90
C THR A 35 -3.36 -16.42 8.84
N LEU A 36 -3.77 -15.57 9.73
CA LEU A 36 -3.21 -14.22 9.85
C LEU A 36 -1.68 -14.27 9.78
N ASN A 37 -1.08 -13.40 8.97
CA ASN A 37 0.36 -13.25 8.83
C ASN A 37 1.13 -14.41 8.16
N LYS A 38 0.47 -15.21 7.33
CA LYS A 38 1.11 -16.26 6.55
C LYS A 38 1.09 -15.92 5.04
N ASP A 39 2.20 -16.20 4.38
CA ASP A 39 2.32 -16.03 2.93
C ASP A 39 1.45 -17.03 2.17
N LYS A 40 0.77 -16.56 1.13
CA LYS A 40 0.09 -17.42 0.16
C LYS A 40 1.11 -18.27 -0.58
N THR A 41 0.80 -19.54 -0.82
CA THR A 41 1.61 -20.38 -1.70
C THR A 41 1.56 -19.86 -3.13
N LEU A 42 2.72 -19.58 -3.71
CA LEU A 42 2.85 -19.16 -5.10
C LEU A 42 3.13 -20.36 -5.98
N TYR A 43 2.69 -20.29 -7.25
CA TYR A 43 2.94 -21.33 -8.25
C TYR A 43 3.52 -20.69 -9.51
N ASN A 44 4.50 -21.35 -10.12
CA ASN A 44 5.03 -20.95 -11.42
C ASN A 44 4.11 -21.45 -12.56
N SER A 45 4.45 -21.09 -13.80
CA SER A 45 3.69 -21.49 -14.99
C SER A 45 3.64 -23.00 -15.22
N SER A 46 4.55 -23.76 -14.61
CA SER A 46 4.58 -25.24 -14.66
C SER A 46 3.82 -25.90 -13.50
N GLY A 47 3.15 -25.12 -12.66
CA GLY A 47 2.39 -25.63 -11.51
C GLY A 47 3.23 -25.99 -10.28
N ASN A 48 4.54 -25.71 -10.29
CA ASN A 48 5.39 -25.96 -9.13
C ASN A 48 5.27 -24.81 -8.13
N SER A 49 5.09 -25.16 -6.85
CA SER A 49 5.04 -24.17 -5.77
C SER A 49 6.41 -23.57 -5.49
N PHE A 50 6.42 -22.30 -5.11
CA PHE A 50 7.60 -21.61 -4.63
C PHE A 50 7.22 -20.59 -3.54
N THR A 51 8.21 -20.15 -2.78
CA THR A 51 8.05 -19.10 -1.77
C THR A 51 8.69 -17.80 -2.24
N MET A 52 8.16 -16.69 -1.79
CA MET A 52 8.76 -15.38 -2.03
C MET A 52 10.17 -15.32 -1.46
N LYS A 53 11.15 -14.99 -2.30
CA LYS A 53 12.53 -14.77 -1.86
C LYS A 53 12.64 -13.48 -1.05
N ARG A 54 13.46 -13.51 0.00
CA ARG A 54 13.73 -12.35 0.88
C ARG A 54 15.23 -12.10 0.88
N THR A 55 15.64 -10.88 0.54
CA THR A 55 17.06 -10.53 0.39
C THR A 55 17.38 -9.27 1.20
N PRO A 56 18.34 -9.37 2.12
CA PRO A 56 18.81 -8.20 2.86
C PRO A 56 19.60 -7.24 1.99
N GLY A 57 19.55 -5.96 2.35
CA GLY A 57 20.21 -4.88 1.63
C GLY A 57 19.35 -4.28 0.52
N GLY A 58 19.64 -3.05 0.17
CA GLY A 58 19.02 -2.38 -0.97
C GLY A 58 19.58 -2.95 -2.29
N VAL A 59 18.78 -2.88 -3.34
CA VAL A 59 19.16 -3.29 -4.70
C VAL A 59 18.92 -2.16 -5.68
N SER A 60 19.53 -2.22 -6.87
CA SER A 60 19.20 -1.27 -7.93
C SER A 60 17.80 -1.56 -8.50
N THR A 61 17.16 -0.55 -9.08
CA THR A 61 15.88 -0.70 -9.79
C THR A 61 15.95 -1.80 -10.85
N GLY A 62 17.02 -1.86 -11.63
CA GLY A 62 17.22 -2.90 -12.65
C GLY A 62 17.32 -4.31 -12.06
N THR A 63 17.92 -4.46 -10.88
CA THR A 63 17.96 -5.76 -10.16
C THR A 63 16.57 -6.15 -9.67
N SER A 64 15.81 -5.20 -9.13
CA SER A 64 14.44 -5.44 -8.68
C SER A 64 13.52 -5.89 -9.82
N ILE A 65 13.58 -5.23 -10.98
CA ILE A 65 12.80 -5.59 -12.17
C ILE A 65 13.14 -7.01 -12.67
N LYS A 66 14.39 -7.42 -12.59
CA LYS A 66 14.83 -8.79 -12.97
C LYS A 66 14.40 -9.84 -11.95
N ASN A 67 14.02 -9.45 -10.74
CA ASN A 67 13.65 -10.33 -9.65
C ASN A 67 12.31 -9.87 -9.01
N PRO A 68 11.20 -9.87 -9.75
CA PRO A 68 9.94 -9.28 -9.34
C PRO A 68 9.35 -9.92 -8.07
N THR A 69 9.58 -11.21 -7.85
CA THR A 69 9.08 -11.98 -6.71
C THR A 69 9.98 -11.93 -5.48
N THR A 70 11.01 -11.07 -5.48
CA THR A 70 11.94 -10.92 -4.35
C THR A 70 11.58 -9.71 -3.50
N TYR A 71 11.39 -9.92 -2.20
CA TYR A 71 11.29 -8.84 -1.22
C TYR A 71 12.71 -8.37 -0.83
N ASN A 72 13.02 -7.12 -1.09
CA ASN A 72 14.29 -6.53 -0.72
C ASN A 72 14.09 -5.65 0.52
N TYR A 73 14.87 -5.84 1.58
CA TYR A 73 14.70 -5.11 2.82
C TYR A 73 16.02 -4.55 3.34
N LYS A 74 15.94 -3.40 3.98
CA LYS A 74 17.08 -2.74 4.60
C LYS A 74 16.68 -2.21 5.97
N THR A 75 17.29 -2.76 7.01
CA THR A 75 16.98 -2.44 8.40
C THR A 75 17.76 -1.23 8.94
N SER A 76 18.63 -0.63 8.11
CA SER A 76 19.37 0.59 8.42
C SER A 76 18.92 1.73 7.51
N SER A 77 19.10 2.97 7.96
CA SER A 77 18.82 4.16 7.14
C SER A 77 19.45 4.03 5.73
N PRO A 78 18.73 4.41 4.68
CA PRO A 78 17.46 5.13 4.64
C PRO A 78 16.18 4.28 4.66
N TYR A 79 16.19 3.02 5.10
CA TYR A 79 15.02 2.11 5.16
C TYR A 79 14.29 1.96 3.81
N ASP A 80 15.06 1.99 2.73
CA ASP A 80 14.58 1.88 1.36
C ASP A 80 15.03 0.55 0.76
N TRP A 81 14.17 -0.08 -0.04
CA TRP A 81 14.51 -1.29 -0.79
C TRP A 81 15.51 -1.01 -1.91
N ASN A 82 15.61 0.25 -2.35
CA ASN A 82 16.56 0.70 -3.38
C ASN A 82 17.84 1.26 -2.76
N ILE A 83 18.97 1.03 -3.42
CA ILE A 83 20.27 1.62 -3.05
C ILE A 83 20.35 3.10 -3.38
N THR A 84 19.55 3.58 -4.34
CA THR A 84 19.44 4.97 -4.74
C THR A 84 18.02 5.44 -4.48
N THR A 85 17.89 6.49 -3.69
CA THR A 85 16.57 7.07 -3.39
C THR A 85 16.07 7.87 -4.59
N TYR A 86 14.93 7.44 -5.13
CA TYR A 86 14.17 8.18 -6.15
C TYR A 86 12.81 8.56 -5.57
N TYR A 87 12.31 9.73 -5.97
CA TYR A 87 11.05 10.25 -5.45
C TYR A 87 9.91 10.21 -6.48
N ASP A 88 10.24 10.00 -7.74
CA ASP A 88 9.36 10.12 -8.91
C ASP A 88 8.87 8.78 -9.47
N TYR A 89 9.08 7.67 -8.79
CA TYR A 89 8.71 6.35 -9.30
C TYR A 89 7.23 6.25 -9.71
N TRP A 90 6.32 6.71 -8.88
CA TRP A 90 4.89 6.61 -9.15
C TRP A 90 4.26 7.90 -9.65
N ASN A 91 4.97 9.03 -9.50
CA ASN A 91 4.50 10.34 -9.92
C ASN A 91 5.65 11.18 -10.50
N ALA A 92 5.63 11.39 -11.81
CA ALA A 92 6.67 12.15 -12.52
C ALA A 92 6.81 13.61 -12.03
N THR A 93 5.79 14.17 -11.37
CA THR A 93 5.83 15.55 -10.86
C THR A 93 6.54 15.67 -9.50
N ASN A 94 6.87 14.56 -8.84
CA ASN A 94 7.60 14.62 -7.57
C ASN A 94 9.04 15.15 -7.77
N GLY A 95 9.68 14.81 -8.89
CA GLY A 95 11.08 15.19 -9.14
C GLY A 95 12.01 14.69 -8.03
N ASN A 96 12.90 15.54 -7.55
CA ASN A 96 13.80 15.23 -6.43
C ASN A 96 13.27 15.76 -5.07
N LYS A 97 11.98 15.97 -4.93
CA LYS A 97 11.39 16.52 -3.71
C LYS A 97 11.22 15.44 -2.67
N THR A 98 11.57 15.80 -1.44
CA THR A 98 11.34 14.98 -0.23
C THR A 98 10.05 15.36 0.50
N GLU A 99 9.33 16.33 -0.04
CA GLU A 99 8.13 16.90 0.57
C GLU A 99 6.88 16.28 -0.05
N MET A 100 5.82 16.25 0.70
CA MET A 100 4.50 15.82 0.25
C MET A 100 4.09 16.62 -0.99
N ASN A 101 3.63 15.92 -2.02
CA ASN A 101 3.16 16.50 -3.27
C ASN A 101 1.71 16.09 -3.52
N ASP A 102 0.79 16.99 -3.15
CA ASP A 102 -0.65 16.81 -3.33
C ASP A 102 -1.16 17.18 -4.74
N ASN A 103 -0.26 17.55 -5.65
CA ASN A 103 -0.65 17.79 -7.03
C ASN A 103 -1.12 16.51 -7.72
N SER A 104 -1.87 16.68 -8.80
CA SER A 104 -2.34 15.56 -9.60
C SER A 104 -1.19 14.64 -10.01
N VAL A 105 -1.33 13.36 -9.74
CA VAL A 105 -0.33 12.35 -10.07
C VAL A 105 -0.22 12.20 -11.58
N VAL A 106 0.99 12.35 -12.09
CA VAL A 106 1.36 12.00 -13.46
C VAL A 106 1.99 10.63 -13.46
N LYS A 107 1.24 9.65 -13.94
CA LYS A 107 1.62 8.22 -13.93
C LYS A 107 2.93 7.97 -14.66
N THR A 108 3.75 7.12 -14.10
CA THR A 108 5.02 6.66 -14.70
C THR A 108 4.94 5.20 -15.14
N VAL A 109 6.01 4.70 -15.74
CA VAL A 109 6.14 3.27 -16.11
C VAL A 109 6.25 2.34 -14.88
N TYR A 110 6.53 2.90 -13.71
CA TYR A 110 6.66 2.17 -12.45
C TYR A 110 5.35 2.11 -11.65
N ASP A 111 4.32 2.84 -12.07
CA ASP A 111 3.00 2.77 -11.45
C ASP A 111 2.44 1.34 -11.62
N PRO A 112 2.03 0.65 -10.54
CA PRO A 112 1.57 -0.73 -10.60
C PRO A 112 0.17 -0.89 -11.21
N ASN A 113 -0.56 0.19 -11.37
CA ASN A 113 -1.97 0.16 -11.77
C ASN A 113 -2.13 0.01 -13.29
N PRO A 114 -3.21 -0.62 -13.76
CA PRO A 114 -3.49 -0.74 -15.18
C PRO A 114 -3.79 0.61 -15.84
N VAL A 115 -3.88 0.62 -17.16
CA VAL A 115 -4.29 1.79 -17.96
C VAL A 115 -5.67 2.26 -17.52
N GLY A 116 -5.88 3.57 -17.40
CA GLY A 116 -7.09 4.21 -16.89
C GLY A 116 -7.11 4.38 -15.38
N PHE A 117 -6.08 3.87 -14.69
CA PHE A 117 -5.92 3.99 -13.24
C PHE A 117 -4.50 4.40 -12.88
N LYS A 118 -4.35 5.11 -11.76
CA LYS A 118 -3.07 5.57 -11.24
C LYS A 118 -3.01 5.49 -9.71
N MET A 119 -1.83 5.63 -9.15
CA MET A 119 -1.66 5.81 -7.72
C MET A 119 -2.35 7.09 -7.24
N PRO A 120 -2.98 7.07 -6.05
CA PRO A 120 -3.56 8.28 -5.46
C PRO A 120 -2.44 9.25 -5.00
N SER A 121 -2.76 10.55 -5.00
CA SER A 121 -1.95 11.57 -4.31
C SER A 121 -2.07 11.42 -2.79
N PRO A 122 -1.15 11.99 -1.99
CA PRO A 122 -1.22 11.91 -0.53
C PRO A 122 -2.50 12.45 0.07
N ASP A 123 -3.08 13.51 -0.51
CA ASP A 123 -4.31 14.14 -0.07
C ASP A 123 -5.59 13.34 -0.38
N ALA A 124 -5.49 12.33 -1.25
CA ALA A 124 -6.65 11.52 -1.67
C ALA A 124 -7.37 10.83 -0.49
N PHE A 125 -6.67 10.61 0.62
CA PHE A 125 -7.22 9.95 1.80
C PHE A 125 -7.70 10.92 2.89
N THR A 126 -7.52 12.23 2.73
CA THR A 126 -7.89 13.24 3.75
C THR A 126 -9.38 13.24 4.07
N GLY A 127 -10.24 12.88 3.09
CA GLY A 127 -11.67 12.71 3.29
C GLY A 127 -12.08 11.57 4.25
N PHE A 128 -11.15 10.75 4.72
CA PHE A 128 -11.44 9.64 5.64
C PHE A 128 -11.50 10.05 7.11
N THR A 129 -11.16 11.28 7.40
CA THR A 129 -11.36 11.92 8.71
C THR A 129 -12.04 13.27 8.58
N GLN A 130 -12.61 13.77 9.67
CA GLN A 130 -13.39 15.00 9.66
C GLN A 130 -12.60 16.23 9.20
N ASN A 131 -11.33 16.31 9.61
CA ASN A 131 -10.48 17.47 9.37
C ASN A 131 -9.33 17.18 8.37
N GLY A 132 -9.33 16.02 7.74
CA GLY A 132 -8.22 15.59 6.87
C GLY A 132 -6.94 15.24 7.60
N SER A 133 -6.92 15.29 8.92
CA SER A 133 -5.74 15.04 9.76
C SER A 133 -5.76 13.64 10.35
N ASN A 134 -4.63 13.21 10.90
CA ASN A 134 -4.50 11.97 11.66
C ASN A 134 -5.38 12.02 12.92
N GLU A 135 -6.26 11.04 13.07
CA GLU A 135 -7.28 10.99 14.11
C GLU A 135 -7.21 9.71 14.94
N THR A 136 -7.45 9.90 16.26
CA THR A 136 -7.53 8.82 17.26
C THR A 136 -8.91 8.73 17.91
N THR A 137 -9.81 9.62 17.55
CA THR A 137 -11.16 9.71 18.09
C THR A 137 -12.14 9.15 17.08
N ALA A 138 -12.81 8.06 17.40
CA ALA A 138 -13.68 7.32 16.48
C ALA A 138 -14.84 8.18 15.90
N SER A 139 -15.35 9.19 16.66
CA SER A 139 -16.37 10.11 16.13
C SER A 139 -15.90 10.96 14.95
N ASN A 140 -14.57 11.12 14.80
CA ASN A 140 -13.93 11.88 13.72
C ASN A 140 -13.55 11.02 12.52
N PHE A 141 -13.82 9.70 12.56
CA PHE A 141 -13.63 8.81 11.41
C PHE A 141 -14.83 8.93 10.46
N ASN A 142 -14.56 9.03 9.18
CA ASN A 142 -15.59 9.11 8.13
C ASN A 142 -16.09 7.73 7.72
N VAL A 143 -16.61 6.96 8.69
CA VAL A 143 -17.03 5.56 8.53
C VAL A 143 -18.49 5.34 8.85
N GLU A 144 -19.10 4.33 8.23
CA GLU A 144 -20.51 4.00 8.39
C GLU A 144 -20.77 3.08 9.59
N SER A 145 -19.88 2.11 9.84
CA SER A 145 -20.12 1.01 10.77
C SER A 145 -18.97 0.81 11.76
N THR A 146 -19.07 -0.24 12.56
CA THR A 146 -17.97 -0.70 13.42
C THR A 146 -16.89 -1.39 12.60
N PHE A 147 -15.65 -1.35 13.10
CA PHE A 147 -14.52 -2.04 12.48
C PHE A 147 -14.76 -3.56 12.43
N ASN A 148 -14.65 -4.12 11.23
CA ASN A 148 -14.72 -5.56 11.03
C ASN A 148 -13.72 -5.96 9.93
N ASN A 149 -12.48 -6.26 10.31
CA ASN A 149 -11.36 -6.52 9.39
C ASN A 149 -11.15 -5.42 8.34
N GLY A 150 -11.59 -4.20 8.64
CA GLY A 150 -11.56 -3.03 7.79
C GLY A 150 -12.63 -2.03 8.16
N TRP A 151 -12.69 -0.94 7.39
CA TRP A 151 -13.68 0.12 7.54
C TRP A 151 -14.48 0.32 6.24
N ASN A 152 -15.76 0.65 6.37
CA ASN A 152 -16.58 1.22 5.30
C ASN A 152 -16.48 2.74 5.36
N PHE A 153 -15.64 3.34 4.54
CA PHE A 153 -15.48 4.80 4.46
C PHE A 153 -16.52 5.41 3.52
N PHE A 154 -17.13 6.52 3.91
CA PHE A 154 -17.99 7.32 3.03
C PHE A 154 -17.16 7.96 1.90
N THR A 155 -17.71 7.95 0.68
CA THR A 155 -17.00 8.37 -0.54
C THR A 155 -17.45 9.73 -1.10
N GLN A 156 -18.53 10.31 -0.59
CA GLN A 156 -19.11 11.57 -1.09
C GLN A 156 -19.14 12.69 -0.04
N GLY A 157 -18.14 12.71 0.84
CA GLY A 157 -17.98 13.72 1.88
C GLY A 157 -18.25 13.17 3.28
N TRP A 158 -18.31 14.06 4.25
CA TRP A 158 -18.40 13.71 5.66
C TRP A 158 -19.72 13.00 5.99
N LYS A 159 -19.63 11.70 6.29
CA LYS A 159 -20.75 10.81 6.63
C LYS A 159 -21.92 10.88 5.63
N LYS A 160 -21.58 10.98 4.34
CA LYS A 160 -22.58 11.11 3.26
C LYS A 160 -22.29 10.18 2.08
N GLY A 161 -23.38 9.71 1.45
CA GLY A 161 -23.32 8.95 0.22
C GLY A 161 -23.03 7.46 0.46
N PRO A 162 -22.66 6.73 -0.60
CA PRO A 162 -22.27 5.35 -0.50
C PRO A 162 -20.95 5.19 0.25
N THR A 163 -20.74 4.00 0.79
CA THR A 163 -19.49 3.62 1.42
C THR A 163 -18.71 2.65 0.54
N ASP A 164 -17.42 2.58 0.79
CA ASP A 164 -16.49 1.70 0.14
C ASP A 164 -15.66 0.99 1.20
N PHE A 165 -15.56 -0.34 1.11
CA PHE A 165 -14.87 -1.15 2.10
C PHE A 165 -13.35 -1.11 1.87
N TRP A 166 -12.62 -0.74 2.92
CA TRP A 166 -11.17 -0.74 2.98
C TRP A 166 -10.71 -1.78 3.98
N ARG A 167 -10.16 -2.85 3.42
CA ARG A 167 -9.76 -4.02 4.20
C ARG A 167 -8.53 -3.74 5.05
N ALA A 168 -8.48 -4.30 6.24
CA ALA A 168 -7.29 -4.36 7.08
C ALA A 168 -6.35 -5.47 6.57
N ASN A 169 -5.62 -5.21 5.48
CA ASN A 169 -4.75 -6.18 4.82
C ASN A 169 -3.48 -6.51 5.61
N GLY A 170 -3.20 -5.79 6.72
CA GLY A 170 -1.89 -5.84 7.35
C GLY A 170 -0.80 -5.24 6.48
N TYR A 171 0.43 -5.59 6.77
CA TYR A 171 1.59 -5.12 6.00
C TYR A 171 2.77 -6.09 6.09
N ARG A 172 3.74 -5.94 5.18
CA ARG A 172 5.05 -6.59 5.26
C ARG A 172 6.04 -5.67 5.93
N TRP A 173 6.66 -6.14 7.01
CA TRP A 173 7.55 -5.30 7.81
C TRP A 173 9.01 -5.48 7.40
N TYR A 174 9.65 -4.40 6.98
CA TYR A 174 11.03 -4.41 6.54
C TYR A 174 12.01 -4.87 7.61
N ASN A 175 11.72 -4.56 8.89
CA ASN A 175 12.59 -4.88 10.02
C ASN A 175 12.52 -6.35 10.45
N ASP A 176 11.54 -7.09 9.93
CA ASP A 176 11.44 -8.55 10.06
C ASP A 176 11.41 -9.23 8.69
N SER A 177 12.37 -8.86 7.84
CA SER A 177 12.61 -9.52 6.56
C SER A 177 11.37 -9.64 5.64
N GLY A 178 10.39 -8.74 5.78
CA GLY A 178 9.15 -8.76 5.00
C GLY A 178 8.12 -9.78 5.48
N SER A 179 8.21 -10.22 6.73
CA SER A 179 7.14 -11.00 7.35
C SER A 179 5.84 -10.21 7.40
N LEU A 180 4.71 -10.91 7.33
CA LEU A 180 3.38 -10.32 7.41
C LEU A 180 3.01 -10.02 8.86
N TYR A 181 2.39 -8.87 9.07
CA TYR A 181 1.90 -8.40 10.36
C TYR A 181 0.48 -7.85 10.26
N TYR A 182 -0.30 -8.08 11.29
CA TYR A 182 -1.59 -7.46 11.55
C TYR A 182 -2.64 -7.61 10.45
N VAL A 183 -2.58 -8.68 9.65
CA VAL A 183 -3.64 -9.02 8.69
C VAL A 183 -4.96 -9.20 9.44
N GLY A 184 -6.01 -8.54 8.96
CA GLY A 184 -7.32 -8.47 9.62
C GLY A 184 -7.44 -7.36 10.68
N SER A 185 -6.33 -6.71 11.05
CA SER A 185 -6.33 -5.70 12.12
C SER A 185 -5.89 -4.32 11.65
N TYR A 186 -4.90 -4.22 10.75
CA TYR A 186 -4.35 -2.95 10.26
C TYR A 186 -4.53 -2.83 8.74
N GLY A 187 -4.94 -1.66 8.27
CA GLY A 187 -4.92 -1.29 6.86
C GLY A 187 -3.78 -0.31 6.57
N SER A 188 -2.98 -0.61 5.55
CA SER A 188 -1.91 0.28 5.08
C SER A 188 -1.95 0.33 3.55
N TYR A 189 -2.12 1.53 3.00
CA TYR A 189 -2.29 1.76 1.57
C TYR A 189 -1.42 2.92 1.09
N TRP A 190 -0.49 2.62 0.19
CA TRP A 190 0.41 3.62 -0.35
C TRP A 190 -0.30 4.72 -1.15
N SER A 191 0.22 5.94 -1.06
CA SER A 191 0.03 6.99 -2.05
C SER A 191 1.30 7.18 -2.91
N ALA A 192 1.20 7.99 -3.97
CA ALA A 192 2.34 8.32 -4.82
C ALA A 192 3.30 9.34 -4.20
N GLY A 193 2.95 9.93 -3.06
CA GLY A 193 3.74 10.97 -2.41
C GLY A 193 4.94 10.42 -1.67
N PRO A 194 6.13 10.97 -1.88
CA PRO A 194 7.26 10.73 -1.00
C PRO A 194 7.07 11.52 0.30
N SER A 195 7.65 11.02 1.37
CA SER A 195 7.90 11.78 2.59
C SER A 195 9.35 11.58 2.96
N SER A 196 10.09 12.63 3.25
CA SER A 196 11.51 12.61 3.58
C SER A 196 12.38 11.66 2.74
N GLY A 197 13.65 11.48 3.04
CA GLY A 197 14.56 10.58 2.31
C GLY A 197 14.32 9.09 2.53
N MET A 198 13.40 8.69 3.44
CA MET A 198 13.27 7.32 3.92
C MET A 198 11.85 6.76 3.81
N TYR A 199 10.84 7.64 3.69
CA TYR A 199 9.42 7.29 3.83
C TYR A 199 8.63 7.65 2.57
N GLY A 200 7.52 6.97 2.39
CA GLY A 200 6.42 7.37 1.51
C GLY A 200 5.17 7.64 2.33
N HIS A 201 4.24 8.44 1.80
CA HIS A 201 2.95 8.66 2.44
C HIS A 201 2.00 7.50 2.19
N ASP A 202 1.25 7.14 3.21
CA ASP A 202 0.23 6.09 3.16
C ASP A 202 -1.00 6.46 4.01
N LEU A 203 -2.13 5.87 3.68
CA LEU A 203 -3.24 5.74 4.58
C LEU A 203 -2.94 4.60 5.56
N PHE A 204 -3.01 4.88 6.85
CA PHE A 204 -2.88 3.87 7.90
C PHE A 204 -4.10 3.89 8.82
N PHE A 205 -4.66 2.71 9.11
CA PHE A 205 -5.77 2.62 10.05
C PHE A 205 -5.84 1.26 10.78
N TYR A 206 -6.49 1.29 11.93
CA TYR A 206 -7.05 0.15 12.65
C TYR A 206 -8.33 0.57 13.38
N SER A 207 -8.87 -0.25 14.26
CA SER A 207 -10.13 0.06 14.96
C SER A 207 -10.11 1.35 15.79
N GLY A 208 -8.94 1.81 16.23
CA GLY A 208 -8.77 2.97 17.11
C GLY A 208 -8.14 4.21 16.46
N ILE A 209 -7.67 4.12 15.20
CA ILE A 209 -7.07 5.26 14.51
C ILE A 209 -7.40 5.27 13.03
N VAL A 210 -7.39 6.46 12.43
CA VAL A 210 -7.34 6.67 10.97
C VAL A 210 -6.34 7.79 10.71
N TYR A 211 -5.25 7.49 10.04
CA TYR A 211 -4.18 8.41 9.67
C TYR A 211 -4.11 8.54 8.15
N PRO A 212 -4.78 9.55 7.55
CA PRO A 212 -4.84 9.72 6.09
C PRO A 212 -3.49 10.04 5.45
N GLN A 213 -2.58 10.62 6.20
CA GLN A 213 -1.26 11.07 5.73
C GLN A 213 -0.18 10.55 6.69
N HIS A 214 -0.19 9.24 6.88
CA HIS A 214 0.86 8.54 7.64
C HIS A 214 2.14 8.41 6.80
N GLU A 215 3.25 8.08 7.44
CA GLU A 215 4.56 7.91 6.82
C GLU A 215 5.08 6.49 7.06
N GLY A 216 5.19 5.71 6.01
CA GLY A 216 5.72 4.35 6.05
C GLY A 216 7.11 4.24 5.43
N ALA A 217 8.01 3.45 6.06
CA ALA A 217 9.31 3.15 5.48
C ALA A 217 9.15 2.52 4.09
N ARG A 218 9.88 3.00 3.06
CA ARG A 218 9.72 2.56 1.67
C ARG A 218 10.00 1.08 1.46
N ALA A 219 10.79 0.49 2.32
CA ALA A 219 11.04 -0.94 2.31
C ALA A 219 9.87 -1.77 2.87
N ASN A 220 8.87 -1.17 3.53
CA ASN A 220 7.64 -1.89 3.87
C ASN A 220 6.88 -2.32 2.61
N GLY A 221 6.10 -3.37 2.75
CA GLY A 221 5.13 -3.77 1.75
C GLY A 221 3.72 -3.41 2.20
N PHE A 222 3.09 -2.42 1.54
CA PHE A 222 1.70 -2.03 1.78
C PHE A 222 0.85 -2.30 0.55
N SER A 223 -0.45 -2.32 0.73
CA SER A 223 -1.40 -2.44 -0.38
C SER A 223 -1.45 -1.17 -1.23
N VAL A 224 -1.98 -1.32 -2.43
CA VAL A 224 -2.26 -0.21 -3.35
C VAL A 224 -3.74 -0.24 -3.69
N ARG A 225 -4.38 0.92 -3.69
CA ARG A 225 -5.73 1.09 -4.19
C ARG A 225 -5.75 2.26 -5.18
N PRO A 226 -5.97 1.97 -6.46
CA PRO A 226 -5.89 2.99 -7.50
C PRO A 226 -7.06 3.96 -7.47
N VAL A 227 -6.82 5.14 -8.08
CA VAL A 227 -7.85 6.08 -8.50
C VAL A 227 -7.92 6.14 -10.03
N SER A 228 -9.04 6.59 -10.60
CA SER A 228 -9.15 6.83 -12.05
C SER A 228 -8.20 7.95 -12.49
N GLU A 229 -7.67 7.83 -13.71
CA GLU A 229 -6.87 8.88 -14.37
C GLU A 229 -7.68 10.13 -14.69
#